data_653563e1ab8920010b2096d3637e4d68
#
_entry.id   653563e1ab8920010b2096d3637e4d68
#
_cell.length_a   1.000
_cell.length_b   1.000
_cell.length_c   1.000
_cell.angle_alpha   90.00
_cell.angle_beta   90.00
_cell.angle_gamma   90.00
#
_symmetry.space_group_name_H-M   'P 1'
#
loop_
_entity.id
_entity.type
_entity.pdbx_description
1 polymer ?
#
loop_
_entity_poly.entity_id
_entity_poly.type
_entity_poly.pdbx_seq_one_letter_code
_entity_poly.pdbx_strand_id
1 'polypeptide(L)'
;MGSNEATIVWITDKPSIGWVELASDGNGSFYAKEHPRYFDTSNGIKNTSTIHAVKVKGLTPGKQYRYRVFAQEVLKHTGYKIIYGSYASTDVYYRKPLTFHTCNPQAPATSFVMVNDIHGDNKLLEDLMSRCNLTQTDFVLFNGDMLSFINSEDQLFKGFMDT
;
A
#
# COMPACT_ATOMS: atom_id res chain seq x y z
N MET A 1 0.94 -8.51 6.57
CA MET A 1 0.12 -9.29 5.61
C MET A 1 -0.11 -10.65 6.21
N GLY A 2 -1.33 -11.19 6.13
CA GLY A 2 -1.69 -12.50 6.67
C GLY A 2 -2.06 -13.49 5.55
N SER A 3 -2.47 -14.69 5.95
CA SER A 3 -2.94 -15.70 4.99
C SER A 3 -4.32 -15.38 4.40
N ASN A 4 -5.17 -14.69 5.16
CA ASN A 4 -6.54 -14.36 4.78
C ASN A 4 -6.89 -12.87 4.91
N GLU A 5 -5.90 -12.02 5.19
CA GLU A 5 -6.06 -10.58 5.31
C GLU A 5 -4.82 -9.83 4.85
N ALA A 6 -5.02 -8.59 4.42
CA ALA A 6 -3.97 -7.64 4.11
C ALA A 6 -4.36 -6.24 4.61
N THR A 7 -3.39 -5.45 5.03
CA THR A 7 -3.57 -4.02 5.29
C THR A 7 -2.78 -3.26 4.24
N ILE A 8 -3.46 -2.37 3.52
CA ILE A 8 -2.88 -1.50 2.50
C ILE A 8 -2.78 -0.12 3.13
N VAL A 9 -1.57 0.44 3.14
CA VAL A 9 -1.28 1.74 3.75
C VAL A 9 -0.73 2.68 2.69
N TRP A 10 -1.22 3.92 2.69
CA TRP A 10 -0.68 4.99 1.84
C TRP A 10 -0.90 6.35 2.52
N ILE A 11 -0.21 7.36 2.00
CA ILE A 11 -0.27 8.73 2.50
C ILE A 11 -0.79 9.66 1.39
N THR A 12 -1.49 10.70 1.78
CA THR A 12 -1.96 11.78 0.92
C THR A 12 -1.48 13.12 1.45
N ASP A 13 -1.27 14.08 0.58
CA ASP A 13 -0.87 15.45 0.90
C ASP A 13 -1.97 16.27 1.61
N LYS A 14 -3.23 15.80 1.51
CA LYS A 14 -4.41 16.48 2.06
C LYS A 14 -5.30 15.51 2.82
N PRO A 15 -6.04 16.00 3.84
CA PRO A 15 -7.04 15.20 4.52
C PRO A 15 -8.07 14.66 3.53
N SER A 16 -8.20 13.35 3.46
CA SER A 16 -9.07 12.67 2.50
C SER A 16 -9.77 11.46 3.11
N ILE A 17 -10.82 10.98 2.45
CA ILE A 17 -11.32 9.63 2.66
C ILE A 17 -10.61 8.70 1.69
N GLY A 18 -10.08 7.58 2.22
CA GLY A 18 -9.35 6.59 1.44
C GLY A 18 -10.15 5.29 1.26
N TRP A 19 -9.96 4.65 0.11
CA TRP A 19 -10.45 3.28 -0.11
C TRP A 19 -9.60 2.53 -1.11
N VAL A 20 -9.76 1.23 -1.09
CA VAL A 20 -9.11 0.29 -2.01
C VAL A 20 -10.19 -0.41 -2.83
N GLU A 21 -10.00 -0.51 -4.13
CA GLU A 21 -10.68 -1.48 -4.98
C GLU A 21 -9.81 -2.72 -5.12
N LEU A 22 -10.40 -3.91 -4.92
CA LEU A 22 -9.69 -5.18 -4.92
C LEU A 22 -10.28 -6.14 -5.95
N ALA A 23 -9.41 -6.75 -6.75
CA ALA A 23 -9.74 -7.82 -7.67
C ALA A 23 -8.90 -9.06 -7.38
N SER A 24 -9.46 -10.25 -7.65
CA SER A 24 -8.64 -11.46 -7.78
C SER A 24 -7.66 -11.29 -8.93
N ASP A 25 -6.61 -12.10 -8.91
CA ASP A 25 -5.65 -12.13 -10.03
C ASP A 25 -6.33 -12.46 -11.37
N GLY A 26 -5.70 -12.04 -12.45
CA GLY A 26 -6.18 -12.28 -13.83
C GLY A 26 -5.56 -11.29 -14.83
N ASN A 27 -5.63 -11.67 -16.10
CA ASN A 27 -5.02 -10.91 -17.20
C ASN A 27 -5.96 -9.86 -17.83
N GLY A 28 -7.21 -9.75 -17.37
CA GLY A 28 -8.17 -8.78 -17.88
C GLY A 28 -7.88 -7.36 -17.41
N SER A 29 -8.39 -6.38 -18.14
CA SER A 29 -8.34 -4.99 -17.76
C SER A 29 -8.97 -4.78 -16.38
N PHE A 30 -8.27 -4.08 -15.49
CA PHE A 30 -8.75 -3.86 -14.13
C PHE A 30 -10.05 -3.05 -14.10
N TYR A 31 -10.20 -2.10 -14.99
CA TYR A 31 -11.38 -1.21 -15.05
C TYR A 31 -12.53 -1.73 -15.93
N ALA A 32 -12.40 -2.93 -16.51
CA ALA A 32 -13.46 -3.49 -17.36
C ALA A 32 -14.74 -3.86 -16.59
N LYS A 33 -14.65 -3.95 -15.26
CA LYS A 33 -15.78 -4.21 -14.36
C LYS A 33 -15.57 -3.56 -13.01
N GLU A 34 -16.66 -3.40 -12.27
CA GLU A 34 -16.59 -2.93 -10.88
C GLU A 34 -15.97 -3.98 -9.97
N HIS A 35 -15.22 -3.50 -8.98
CA HIS A 35 -14.59 -4.31 -7.95
C HIS A 35 -15.08 -3.92 -6.55
N PRO A 36 -15.07 -4.86 -5.59
CA PRO A 36 -15.36 -4.54 -4.20
C PRO A 36 -14.50 -3.39 -3.66
N ARG A 37 -15.13 -2.48 -2.91
CA ARG A 37 -14.49 -1.32 -2.29
C ARG A 37 -14.38 -1.52 -0.79
N TYR A 38 -13.18 -1.29 -0.28
CA TYR A 38 -12.86 -1.37 1.15
C TYR A 38 -12.39 0.01 1.59
N PHE A 39 -13.09 0.59 2.57
CA PHE A 39 -12.81 1.94 3.04
C PHE A 39 -11.94 1.93 4.29
N ASP A 40 -11.11 2.97 4.45
CA ASP A 40 -10.50 3.30 5.72
C ASP A 40 -11.61 3.77 6.68
N THR A 41 -11.85 2.99 7.74
CA THR A 41 -12.94 3.25 8.67
C THR A 41 -12.51 3.04 10.11
N SER A 42 -13.07 3.86 11.01
CA SER A 42 -13.01 3.66 12.45
C SER A 42 -14.45 3.64 13.01
N ASN A 43 -14.77 2.60 13.78
CA ASN A 43 -16.10 2.40 14.33
C ASN A 43 -17.26 2.49 13.29
N GLY A 44 -16.99 2.01 12.06
CA GLY A 44 -17.96 2.03 10.96
C GLY A 44 -18.10 3.38 10.24
N ILE A 45 -17.33 4.40 10.62
CA ILE A 45 -17.33 5.71 10.00
C ILE A 45 -16.06 5.82 9.14
N LYS A 46 -16.18 6.40 7.94
CA LYS A 46 -15.03 6.68 7.06
C LYS A 46 -14.10 7.68 7.72
N ASN A 47 -12.82 7.33 7.81
CA ASN A 47 -11.80 8.21 8.35
C ASN A 47 -11.50 9.35 7.37
N THR A 48 -11.31 10.55 7.91
CA THR A 48 -10.71 11.67 7.20
C THR A 48 -9.30 11.84 7.76
N SER A 49 -8.29 11.52 6.96
CA SER A 49 -6.88 11.51 7.38
C SER A 49 -5.97 11.81 6.20
N THR A 50 -4.70 12.05 6.48
CA THR A 50 -3.60 12.02 5.50
C THR A 50 -2.92 10.65 5.45
N ILE A 51 -3.08 9.83 6.49
CA ILE A 51 -2.56 8.46 6.54
C ILE A 51 -3.77 7.52 6.49
N HIS A 52 -3.78 6.63 5.51
CA HIS A 52 -4.85 5.66 5.29
C HIS A 52 -4.37 4.24 5.56
N ALA A 53 -5.19 3.44 6.23
CA ALA A 53 -4.90 2.04 6.52
C ALA A 53 -6.16 1.19 6.28
N VAL A 54 -6.27 0.63 5.10
CA VAL A 54 -7.42 -0.19 4.70
C VAL A 54 -7.13 -1.66 4.95
N LYS A 55 -7.88 -2.26 5.85
CA LYS A 55 -7.81 -3.69 6.16
C LYS A 55 -8.82 -4.47 5.32
N VAL A 56 -8.33 -5.34 4.46
CA VAL A 56 -9.10 -6.27 3.64
C VAL A 56 -9.06 -7.65 4.29
N LYS A 57 -10.21 -8.27 4.48
CA LYS A 57 -10.37 -9.59 5.09
C LYS A 57 -11.07 -10.57 4.15
N GLY A 58 -11.06 -11.85 4.51
CA GLY A 58 -11.72 -12.90 3.73
C GLY A 58 -10.97 -13.28 2.45
N LEU A 59 -9.67 -13.03 2.42
CA LEU A 59 -8.81 -13.38 1.31
C LEU A 59 -8.48 -14.88 1.31
N THR A 60 -8.23 -15.42 0.14
CA THR A 60 -7.79 -16.81 -0.03
C THR A 60 -6.28 -16.90 0.18
N PRO A 61 -5.79 -17.82 1.02
CA PRO A 61 -4.35 -18.01 1.25
C PRO A 61 -3.59 -18.36 -0.04
N GLY A 62 -2.36 -17.86 -0.15
CA GLY A 62 -1.46 -18.15 -1.26
C GLY A 62 -1.94 -17.61 -2.62
N LYS A 63 -2.82 -16.62 -2.63
CA LYS A 63 -3.35 -16.02 -3.86
C LYS A 63 -2.79 -14.63 -4.09
N GLN A 64 -2.59 -14.31 -5.35
CA GLN A 64 -2.30 -12.96 -5.81
C GLN A 64 -3.60 -12.18 -5.96
N TYR A 65 -3.55 -10.93 -5.55
CA TYR A 65 -4.61 -9.95 -5.72
C TYR A 65 -4.06 -8.71 -6.42
N ARG A 66 -4.90 -8.11 -7.25
CA ARG A 66 -4.66 -6.81 -7.88
C ARG A 66 -5.47 -5.77 -7.15
N TYR A 67 -4.92 -4.58 -6.97
CA TYR A 67 -5.64 -3.52 -6.28
C TYR A 67 -5.32 -2.14 -6.83
N ARG A 68 -6.16 -1.21 -6.47
CA ARG A 68 -6.07 0.21 -6.79
C ARG A 68 -6.43 1.01 -5.55
N VAL A 69 -5.68 2.05 -5.24
CA VAL A 69 -5.99 2.96 -4.13
C VAL A 69 -6.61 4.26 -4.63
N PHE A 70 -7.44 4.85 -3.79
CA PHE A 70 -8.19 6.05 -4.06
C PHE A 70 -8.15 6.98 -2.87
N ALA A 71 -8.19 8.28 -3.13
CA ALA A 71 -8.36 9.33 -2.15
C ALA A 71 -9.33 10.39 -2.66
N GLN A 72 -10.27 10.80 -1.82
CA GLN A 72 -11.19 11.90 -2.07
C GLN A 72 -10.94 12.96 -1.01
N GLU A 73 -10.40 14.11 -1.40
CA GLU A 73 -10.14 15.24 -0.51
C GLU A 73 -11.40 15.67 0.25
N VAL A 74 -11.26 15.97 1.53
CA VAL A 74 -12.32 16.52 2.37
C VAL A 74 -12.00 17.98 2.66
N LEU A 75 -12.70 18.89 1.99
CA LEU A 75 -12.52 20.34 2.18
C LEU A 75 -13.16 20.83 3.47
N LYS A 76 -14.30 20.26 3.85
CA LYS A 76 -15.02 20.61 5.05
C LYS A 76 -15.90 19.48 5.54
N HIS A 77 -15.90 19.26 6.84
CA HIS A 77 -16.82 18.34 7.51
C HIS A 77 -17.51 19.10 8.65
N THR A 78 -18.82 19.25 8.58
CA THR A 78 -19.62 19.97 9.58
C THR A 78 -20.87 19.14 9.89
N GLY A 79 -20.87 18.49 11.07
CA GLY A 79 -21.93 17.58 11.44
C GLY A 79 -22.09 16.44 10.43
N TYR A 80 -23.21 16.39 9.76
CA TYR A 80 -23.52 15.36 8.73
C TYR A 80 -23.23 15.81 7.29
N LYS A 81 -22.77 17.06 7.10
CA LYS A 81 -22.45 17.61 5.77
C LYS A 81 -20.94 17.54 5.51
N ILE A 82 -20.56 16.86 4.44
CA ILE A 82 -19.20 16.80 3.96
C ILE A 82 -19.11 17.47 2.59
N ILE A 83 -18.11 18.33 2.42
CA ILE A 83 -17.78 18.95 1.13
C ILE A 83 -16.48 18.32 0.66
N TYR A 84 -16.53 17.70 -0.50
CA TYR A 84 -15.41 17.03 -1.13
C TYR A 84 -14.68 17.95 -2.12
N GLY A 85 -13.37 17.78 -2.20
CA GLY A 85 -12.49 18.45 -3.14
C GLY A 85 -12.03 17.54 -4.27
N SER A 86 -10.73 17.58 -4.53
CA SER A 86 -10.10 16.81 -5.58
C SER A 86 -10.13 15.29 -5.31
N TYR A 87 -10.00 14.54 -6.38
CA TYR A 87 -10.00 13.08 -6.36
C TYR A 87 -8.70 12.58 -6.97
N ALA A 88 -8.09 11.59 -6.36
CA ALA A 88 -6.88 10.94 -6.83
C ALA A 88 -7.02 9.41 -6.79
N SER A 89 -6.31 8.75 -7.66
CA SER A 89 -6.24 7.28 -7.66
C SER A 89 -4.97 6.80 -8.36
N THR A 90 -4.51 5.59 -8.03
CA THR A 90 -3.45 4.95 -8.80
C THR A 90 -3.93 4.67 -10.23
N ASP A 91 -3.05 4.92 -11.20
CA ASP A 91 -3.34 4.71 -12.61
C ASP A 91 -3.33 3.20 -12.94
N VAL A 92 -4.40 2.76 -13.58
CA VAL A 92 -4.56 1.38 -14.08
C VAL A 92 -4.93 1.34 -15.57
N TYR A 93 -5.00 2.50 -16.23
CA TYR A 93 -5.25 2.62 -17.67
C TYR A 93 -3.97 2.45 -18.47
N TYR A 94 -2.89 3.10 -18.01
CA TYR A 94 -1.58 3.10 -18.66
C TYR A 94 -0.54 2.29 -17.89
N ARG A 95 -0.84 1.91 -16.65
CA ARG A 95 0.04 1.13 -15.78
C ARG A 95 -0.66 -0.15 -15.32
N LYS A 96 0.14 -1.16 -14.97
CA LYS A 96 -0.38 -2.36 -14.32
C LYS A 96 -0.93 -1.99 -12.94
N PRO A 97 -2.03 -2.61 -12.49
CA PRO A 97 -2.51 -2.45 -11.11
C PRO A 97 -1.43 -2.90 -10.13
N LEU A 98 -1.48 -2.34 -8.93
CA LEU A 98 -0.67 -2.82 -7.81
C LEU A 98 -1.08 -4.25 -7.46
N THR A 99 -0.14 -5.05 -6.97
CA THR A 99 -0.39 -6.45 -6.61
C THR A 99 0.18 -6.78 -5.25
N PHE A 100 -0.40 -7.78 -4.60
CA PHE A 100 0.17 -8.45 -3.45
C PHE A 100 -0.22 -9.92 -3.42
N HIS A 101 0.55 -10.74 -2.69
CA HIS A 101 0.22 -12.14 -2.42
C HIS A 101 -0.15 -12.30 -0.95
N THR A 102 -1.18 -13.09 -0.66
CA THR A 102 -1.43 -13.54 0.71
C THR A 102 -0.44 -14.63 1.09
N CYS A 103 -0.07 -14.70 2.37
CA CYS A 103 0.79 -15.77 2.85
C CYS A 103 0.16 -17.14 2.60
N ASN A 104 0.97 -18.10 2.18
CA ASN A 104 0.54 -19.49 2.01
C ASN A 104 0.99 -20.31 3.22
N PRO A 105 0.08 -20.68 4.16
CA PRO A 105 0.44 -21.47 5.33
C PRO A 105 0.86 -22.90 5.02
N GLN A 106 0.64 -23.36 3.77
CA GLN A 106 1.05 -24.68 3.29
C GLN A 106 2.37 -24.61 2.50
N ALA A 107 2.99 -23.45 2.36
CA ALA A 107 4.28 -23.34 1.70
C ALA A 107 5.35 -24.06 2.52
N PRO A 108 6.24 -24.84 1.88
CA PRO A 108 7.30 -25.59 2.59
C PRO A 108 8.37 -24.65 3.20
N ALA A 109 8.50 -23.46 2.69
CA ALA A 109 9.43 -22.43 3.13
C ALA A 109 8.91 -21.03 2.81
N THR A 110 9.42 -20.04 3.51
CA THR A 110 9.22 -18.62 3.22
C THR A 110 10.59 -17.98 3.07
N SER A 111 10.76 -17.21 2.00
CA SER A 111 11.99 -16.45 1.73
C SER A 111 11.75 -14.97 1.94
N PHE A 112 12.71 -14.29 2.53
CA PHE A 112 12.63 -12.83 2.69
C PHE A 112 14.01 -12.18 2.64
N VAL A 113 14.02 -10.91 2.27
CA VAL A 113 15.18 -10.04 2.38
C VAL A 113 14.98 -9.13 3.58
N MET A 114 15.99 -8.99 4.40
CA MET A 114 15.98 -8.02 5.50
C MET A 114 17.12 -7.02 5.28
N VAL A 115 16.77 -5.74 5.39
CA VAL A 115 17.69 -4.61 5.24
C VAL A 115 17.57 -3.70 6.45
N ASN A 116 18.68 -3.23 6.96
CA ASN A 116 18.78 -2.29 8.08
C ASN A 116 20.03 -1.41 7.94
N ASP A 117 20.13 -0.34 8.74
CA ASP A 117 21.31 0.54 8.83
C ASP A 117 21.71 1.22 7.50
N ILE A 118 20.74 1.65 6.72
CA ILE A 118 20.98 2.34 5.44
C ILE A 118 21.33 3.81 5.64
N HIS A 119 20.77 4.46 6.69
CA HIS A 119 21.06 5.84 7.06
C HIS A 119 20.87 6.88 5.95
N GLY A 120 19.95 6.61 5.00
CA GLY A 120 19.64 7.51 3.87
C GLY A 120 20.60 7.37 2.67
N ASP A 121 21.45 6.35 2.66
CA ASP A 121 22.27 6.02 1.49
C ASP A 121 21.44 5.21 0.48
N ASN A 122 20.65 5.93 -0.33
CA ASN A 122 19.76 5.33 -1.32
C ASN A 122 20.53 4.55 -2.38
N LYS A 123 21.76 4.99 -2.72
CA LYS A 123 22.60 4.27 -3.68
C LYS A 123 23.03 2.90 -3.14
N LEU A 124 23.37 2.83 -1.85
CA LEU A 124 23.64 1.57 -1.18
C LEU A 124 22.39 0.67 -1.17
N LEU A 125 21.22 1.25 -0.87
CA LEU A 125 19.95 0.51 -0.88
C LEU A 125 19.65 -0.08 -2.26
N GLU A 126 19.74 0.73 -3.32
CA GLU A 126 19.56 0.27 -4.71
C GLU A 126 20.53 -0.86 -5.06
N ASP A 127 21.82 -0.72 -4.71
CA ASP A 127 22.83 -1.73 -4.98
C ASP A 127 22.54 -3.04 -4.24
N LEU A 128 22.16 -2.97 -2.97
CA LEU A 128 21.76 -4.15 -2.18
C LEU A 128 20.53 -4.83 -2.78
N MET A 129 19.48 -4.08 -3.08
CA MET A 129 18.25 -4.61 -3.65
C MET A 129 18.45 -5.22 -5.03
N SER A 130 19.32 -4.63 -5.87
CA SER A 130 19.66 -5.16 -7.20
C SER A 130 20.34 -6.54 -7.15
N ARG A 131 21.03 -6.85 -6.05
CA ARG A 131 21.69 -8.15 -5.83
C ARG A 131 20.72 -9.22 -5.30
N CYS A 132 19.55 -8.82 -4.84
CA CYS A 132 18.55 -9.74 -4.33
C CYS A 132 17.66 -10.27 -5.44
N ASN A 133 17.30 -11.57 -5.38
CA ASN A 133 16.33 -12.13 -6.30
C ASN A 133 14.90 -11.84 -5.80
N LEU A 134 14.45 -10.60 -5.97
CA LEU A 134 13.14 -10.15 -5.49
C LEU A 134 11.96 -10.88 -6.13
N THR A 135 12.14 -11.50 -7.29
CA THR A 135 11.08 -12.29 -7.95
C THR A 135 10.82 -13.63 -7.26
N GLN A 136 11.75 -14.09 -6.45
CA GLN A 136 11.65 -15.33 -5.65
C GLN A 136 11.55 -15.04 -4.14
N THR A 137 11.39 -13.78 -3.77
CA THR A 137 11.29 -13.33 -2.39
C THR A 137 9.83 -13.06 -2.04
N ASP A 138 9.33 -13.63 -0.96
CA ASP A 138 7.95 -13.46 -0.52
C ASP A 138 7.68 -12.05 0.02
N PHE A 139 8.66 -11.45 0.73
CA PHE A 139 8.59 -10.07 1.21
C PHE A 139 9.98 -9.49 1.52
N VAL A 140 10.02 -8.15 1.62
CA VAL A 140 11.19 -7.42 2.11
C VAL A 140 10.85 -6.80 3.46
N LEU A 141 11.76 -6.92 4.43
CA LEU A 141 11.64 -6.33 5.75
C LEU A 141 12.70 -5.23 5.89
N PHE A 142 12.26 -4.00 6.08
CA PHE A 142 13.09 -2.88 6.50
C PHE A 142 13.09 -2.83 8.04
N ASN A 143 14.22 -3.21 8.65
CA ASN A 143 14.28 -3.53 10.08
C ASN A 143 14.79 -2.35 10.94
N GLY A 144 14.79 -1.15 10.44
CA GLY A 144 15.19 0.07 11.16
C GLY A 144 16.44 0.72 10.58
N ASP A 145 16.72 1.91 11.11
CA ASP A 145 17.83 2.78 10.73
C ASP A 145 17.97 3.03 9.22
N MET A 146 16.80 3.07 8.54
CA MET A 146 16.75 3.41 7.12
C MET A 146 17.12 4.88 6.87
N LEU A 147 16.88 5.74 7.86
CA LEU A 147 17.27 7.15 7.89
C LEU A 147 17.94 7.47 9.24
N SER A 148 18.99 8.29 9.21
CA SER A 148 19.66 8.74 10.43
C SER A 148 18.79 9.66 11.28
N PHE A 149 17.96 10.48 10.65
CA PHE A 149 17.03 11.42 11.30
C PHE A 149 15.76 11.55 10.46
N ILE A 150 14.61 11.69 11.13
CA ILE A 150 13.31 11.96 10.51
C ILE A 150 12.75 13.21 11.20
N ASN A 151 12.88 14.38 10.56
CA ASN A 151 12.34 15.64 11.04
C ASN A 151 11.04 16.04 10.32
N SER A 152 10.72 15.38 9.20
CA SER A 152 9.50 15.61 8.42
C SER A 152 9.12 14.37 7.61
N GLU A 153 7.85 14.27 7.21
CA GLU A 153 7.37 13.23 6.30
C GLU A 153 8.10 13.25 4.95
N ASP A 154 8.42 14.44 4.43
CA ASP A 154 9.19 14.62 3.21
C ASP A 154 10.53 13.89 3.22
N GLN A 155 11.21 13.85 4.37
CA GLN A 155 12.48 13.14 4.51
C GLN A 155 12.29 11.63 4.41
N LEU A 156 11.21 11.10 4.95
CA LEU A 156 10.88 9.69 4.84
C LEU A 156 10.65 9.28 3.38
N PHE A 157 9.89 10.07 2.63
CA PHE A 157 9.64 9.79 1.21
C PHE A 157 10.90 9.91 0.37
N LYS A 158 11.53 11.09 0.35
CA LYS A 158 12.70 11.37 -0.48
C LYS A 158 13.96 10.60 -0.06
N GLY A 159 14.05 10.28 1.22
CA GLY A 159 15.22 9.60 1.79
C GLY A 159 15.13 8.08 1.76
N PHE A 160 13.95 7.50 1.45
CA PHE A 160 13.81 6.06 1.54
C PHE A 160 12.68 5.49 0.68
N MET A 161 11.45 6.04 0.71
CA MET A 161 10.30 5.39 0.08
C MET A 161 10.18 5.61 -1.42
N ASP A 162 10.81 6.66 -1.96
CA ASP A 162 10.83 7.00 -3.39
C ASP A 162 12.05 6.41 -4.12
N THR A 163 12.81 5.55 -3.45
CA THR A 163 14.06 4.92 -3.95
C THR A 163 13.79 3.65 -4.74
#